data_d2b8881df0cd7549795dbbb654e90176
#
_entry.id   d2b8881df0cd7549795dbbb654e90176
#
_cell.length_a   1.000
_cell.length_b   1.000
_cell.length_c   1.000
_cell.angle_alpha   90.00
_cell.angle_beta   90.00
_cell.angle_gamma   90.00
#
_symmetry.space_group_name_H-M   'P 1'
#
loop_
_entity.id
_entity.type
_entity.pdbx_description
1 polymer ?
#
loop_
_entity_poly.entity_id
_entity_poly.type
_entity_poly.pdbx_seq_one_letter_code
_entity_poly.pdbx_strand_id
1 'polypeptide(L)'
;QVMVVFLFCFVALISYIAYFQVFLAENIANEQGNQRLWAVRNEVLRGTIYDRNKNPLTTSTRVNALTQKRSYVNGELYVHALGYVDPKYGLTGLEASYDKELVTYNKLTNNFMNLVKDFSIDKLKEMFKNRKADEDKVGNGLITTLDPTLQKIAYDALGDRKGAVVALNPKTGEVLAMISKPTYDPNDLDNAMKAANEGSAEDSPLINRTISGLYPPGSTFKTVTLSSALENMPGVTSRTFDDTGKIIFNDKQSL
;
A
#
# COMPACT_ATOMS: atom_id res chain seq x y z
N GLN A 1 23.08 9.28 55.35
CA GLN A 1 21.68 9.19 54.95
C GLN A 1 21.44 9.87 53.58
N VAL A 2 21.93 11.13 53.36
CA VAL A 2 21.73 11.86 52.11
C VAL A 2 22.37 11.12 50.89
N MET A 3 23.58 10.58 51.06
CA MET A 3 24.31 9.84 50.02
C MET A 3 23.54 8.55 49.58
N VAL A 4 22.88 7.88 50.51
CA VAL A 4 22.03 6.70 50.18
C VAL A 4 20.81 7.06 49.37
N VAL A 5 20.19 8.21 49.66
CA VAL A 5 19.04 8.71 48.90
C VAL A 5 19.49 9.04 47.46
N PHE A 6 20.63 9.71 47.30
CA PHE A 6 21.16 9.99 45.95
C PHE A 6 21.50 8.71 45.19
N LEU A 7 22.13 7.73 45.83
CA LEU A 7 22.44 6.46 45.20
C LEU A 7 21.14 5.76 44.71
N PHE A 8 20.11 5.75 45.53
CA PHE A 8 18.81 5.18 45.16
C PHE A 8 18.18 5.91 43.97
N CYS A 9 18.21 7.26 43.92
CA CYS A 9 17.73 8.04 42.81
C CYS A 9 18.52 7.75 41.52
N PHE A 10 19.83 7.57 41.59
CA PHE A 10 20.64 7.21 40.44
C PHE A 10 20.34 5.83 39.90
N VAL A 11 20.18 4.84 40.78
CA VAL A 11 19.78 3.48 40.38
C VAL A 11 18.40 3.48 39.75
N ALA A 12 17.44 4.21 40.29
CA ALA A 12 16.11 4.35 39.76
C ALA A 12 16.14 5.02 38.33
N LEU A 13 16.95 6.07 38.18
CA LEU A 13 17.12 6.76 36.90
C LEU A 13 17.73 5.84 35.85
N ILE A 14 18.81 5.13 36.17
CA ILE A 14 19.46 4.19 35.25
C ILE A 14 18.49 3.07 34.85
N SER A 15 17.73 2.52 35.83
CA SER A 15 16.73 1.50 35.56
C SER A 15 15.60 2.00 34.64
N TYR A 16 15.17 3.24 34.86
CA TYR A 16 14.16 3.86 34.01
C TYR A 16 14.68 4.13 32.57
N ILE A 17 15.91 4.62 32.43
CA ILE A 17 16.53 4.83 31.12
C ILE A 17 16.69 3.50 30.37
N ALA A 18 17.13 2.44 31.05
CA ALA A 18 17.22 1.12 30.45
C ALA A 18 15.85 0.59 30.00
N TYR A 19 14.85 0.70 30.86
CA TYR A 19 13.45 0.35 30.53
C TYR A 19 12.95 1.15 29.32
N PHE A 20 13.14 2.47 29.33
CA PHE A 20 12.76 3.35 28.24
C PHE A 20 13.41 2.92 26.91
N GLN A 21 14.73 2.64 26.93
CA GLN A 21 15.48 2.29 25.73
C GLN A 21 15.07 0.94 25.15
N VAL A 22 14.72 -0.04 25.99
CA VAL A 22 14.34 -1.38 25.54
C VAL A 22 12.89 -1.47 25.09
N PHE A 23 11.97 -0.76 25.78
CA PHE A 23 10.53 -0.96 25.58
C PHE A 23 9.79 0.21 24.94
N LEU A 24 10.28 1.44 25.09
CA LEU A 24 9.55 2.63 24.67
C LEU A 24 10.24 3.39 23.52
N ALA A 25 11.55 3.34 23.42
CA ALA A 25 12.31 4.17 22.46
C ALA A 25 11.96 3.84 21.02
N GLU A 26 11.78 2.57 20.68
CA GLU A 26 11.43 2.14 19.33
C GLU A 26 10.03 2.63 18.92
N ASN A 27 9.06 2.55 19.81
CA ASN A 27 7.70 3.01 19.55
C ASN A 27 7.67 4.54 19.33
N ILE A 28 8.36 5.30 20.18
CA ILE A 28 8.45 6.76 20.07
C ILE A 28 9.26 7.19 18.83
N ALA A 29 10.32 6.45 18.52
CA ALA A 29 11.13 6.73 17.32
C ALA A 29 10.31 6.53 16.03
N ASN A 30 9.38 5.58 16.03
CA ASN A 30 8.54 5.24 14.88
C ASN A 30 7.19 5.99 14.87
N GLU A 31 6.95 6.90 15.80
CA GLU A 31 5.72 7.70 15.84
C GLU A 31 5.57 8.55 14.57
N GLN A 32 4.36 8.56 13.97
CA GLN A 32 4.09 9.19 12.66
C GLN A 32 4.44 10.69 12.62
N GLY A 33 4.40 11.39 13.75
CA GLY A 33 4.77 12.80 13.87
C GLY A 33 6.27 13.08 14.02
N ASN A 34 7.15 12.08 14.01
CA ASN A 34 8.57 12.26 14.23
C ASN A 34 9.29 12.87 13.01
N GLN A 35 9.44 14.19 13.03
CA GLN A 35 10.09 14.95 11.93
C GLN A 35 11.54 14.48 11.66
N ARG A 36 12.23 13.96 12.67
CA ARG A 36 13.60 13.45 12.50
C ARG A 36 13.63 12.21 11.62
N LEU A 37 12.64 11.32 11.76
CA LEU A 37 12.50 10.15 10.91
C LEU A 37 12.20 10.56 9.45
N TRP A 38 11.38 11.57 9.26
CA TRP A 38 11.08 12.13 7.94
C TRP A 38 12.28 12.79 7.29
N ALA A 39 13.11 13.51 8.06
CA ALA A 39 14.34 14.09 7.54
C ALA A 39 15.29 13.02 7.00
N VAL A 40 15.49 11.91 7.75
CA VAL A 40 16.31 10.78 7.31
C VAL A 40 15.73 10.11 6.05
N ARG A 41 14.41 9.90 6.01
CA ARG A 41 13.74 9.35 4.81
C ARG A 41 13.92 10.25 3.58
N ASN A 42 13.92 11.55 3.79
CA ASN A 42 14.03 12.53 2.72
C ASN A 42 15.49 12.75 2.23
N GLU A 43 16.50 12.14 2.84
CA GLU A 43 17.86 12.13 2.27
C GLU A 43 17.90 11.44 0.91
N VAL A 44 17.03 10.45 0.70
CA VAL A 44 16.87 9.73 -0.56
C VAL A 44 15.58 10.20 -1.23
N LEU A 45 15.65 10.59 -2.48
CA LEU A 45 14.46 10.88 -3.28
C LEU A 45 13.67 9.59 -3.48
N ARG A 46 12.43 9.57 -3.04
CA ARG A 46 11.61 8.36 -3.01
C ARG A 46 11.41 7.78 -4.41
N GLY A 47 11.65 6.48 -4.56
CA GLY A 47 11.59 5.75 -5.82
C GLY A 47 10.19 5.79 -6.46
N THR A 48 10.14 5.68 -7.78
CA THR A 48 8.90 5.74 -8.56
C THR A 48 8.18 4.40 -8.54
N ILE A 49 6.85 4.42 -8.37
CA ILE A 49 5.98 3.26 -8.58
C ILE A 49 5.46 3.32 -10.02
N TYR A 50 5.51 2.19 -10.71
CA TYR A 50 5.13 2.05 -12.10
C TYR A 50 3.98 1.05 -12.26
N ASP A 51 3.18 1.22 -13.33
CA ASP A 51 2.27 0.17 -13.79
C ASP A 51 3.04 -1.01 -14.42
N ARG A 52 2.33 -2.05 -14.87
CA ARG A 52 2.94 -3.22 -15.54
C ARG A 52 3.67 -2.87 -16.84
N ASN A 53 3.29 -1.78 -17.50
CA ASN A 53 3.88 -1.28 -18.74
C ASN A 53 5.05 -0.33 -18.51
N LYS A 54 5.45 -0.14 -17.23
CA LYS A 54 6.50 0.77 -16.78
C LYS A 54 6.17 2.26 -16.99
N ASN A 55 4.89 2.62 -17.08
CA ASN A 55 4.49 4.02 -16.99
C ASN A 55 4.51 4.47 -15.53
N PRO A 56 5.02 5.66 -15.21
CA PRO A 56 5.09 6.14 -13.83
C PRO A 56 3.69 6.45 -13.28
N LEU A 57 3.37 5.86 -12.14
CA LEU A 57 2.17 6.14 -11.35
C LEU A 57 2.43 7.18 -10.26
N THR A 58 3.71 7.32 -9.88
CA THR A 58 4.13 8.31 -8.88
C THR A 58 5.41 8.99 -9.32
N THR A 59 5.62 10.23 -8.87
CA THR A 59 6.86 10.97 -9.05
C THR A 59 7.27 11.64 -7.75
N SER A 60 8.56 11.86 -7.55
CA SER A 60 9.09 12.60 -6.41
C SER A 60 9.99 13.71 -6.89
N THR A 61 9.84 14.91 -6.34
CA THR A 61 10.68 16.06 -6.63
C THR A 61 11.23 16.64 -5.33
N ARG A 62 12.51 17.00 -5.33
CA ARG A 62 13.13 17.63 -4.17
C ARG A 62 12.66 19.08 -4.05
N VAL A 63 12.15 19.42 -2.88
CA VAL A 63 11.75 20.81 -2.56
C VAL A 63 12.92 21.55 -1.90
N ASN A 64 13.58 20.90 -0.94
CA ASN A 64 14.81 21.35 -0.29
C ASN A 64 15.61 20.16 0.27
N ALA A 65 16.70 20.41 0.98
CA ALA A 65 17.58 19.35 1.50
C ALA A 65 16.85 18.34 2.40
N LEU A 66 15.77 18.73 3.08
CA LEU A 66 15.06 17.92 4.07
C LEU A 66 13.65 17.53 3.65
N THR A 67 13.13 18.07 2.54
CA THR A 67 11.75 17.83 2.10
C THR A 67 11.68 17.47 0.62
N GLN A 68 10.79 16.55 0.29
CA GLN A 68 10.44 16.18 -1.07
C GLN A 68 8.92 16.23 -1.24
N LYS A 69 8.47 16.51 -2.46
CA LYS A 69 7.06 16.44 -2.85
C LYS A 69 6.83 15.13 -3.61
N ARG A 70 5.91 14.32 -3.10
CA ARG A 70 5.37 13.15 -3.78
C ARG A 70 4.14 13.57 -4.58
N SER A 71 4.03 13.10 -5.82
CA SER A 71 2.88 13.36 -6.68
C SER A 71 2.40 12.07 -7.31
N TYR A 72 1.08 11.93 -7.47
CA TYR A 72 0.40 10.74 -7.94
C TYR A 72 -0.29 11.03 -9.28
N VAL A 73 0.07 10.28 -10.31
CA VAL A 73 -0.51 10.40 -11.65
C VAL A 73 -1.86 9.68 -11.66
N ASN A 74 -2.93 10.38 -12.07
CA ASN A 74 -4.29 9.85 -11.99
C ASN A 74 -4.62 9.32 -10.59
N GLY A 75 -4.31 10.12 -9.56
CA GLY A 75 -4.28 9.68 -8.17
C GLY A 75 -5.54 8.97 -7.72
N GLU A 76 -6.72 9.52 -7.99
CA GLU A 76 -8.02 8.91 -7.62
C GLU A 76 -8.22 7.49 -8.19
N LEU A 77 -7.63 7.22 -9.37
CA LEU A 77 -7.74 5.92 -10.01
C LEU A 77 -6.93 4.84 -9.31
N TYR A 78 -5.82 5.21 -8.68
CA TYR A 78 -4.85 4.25 -8.14
C TYR A 78 -4.68 4.32 -6.62
N VAL A 79 -5.25 5.33 -5.94
CA VAL A 79 -4.94 5.61 -4.54
C VAL A 79 -5.18 4.44 -3.61
N HIS A 80 -6.21 3.64 -3.82
CA HIS A 80 -6.51 2.49 -2.95
C HIS A 80 -5.52 1.33 -3.11
N ALA A 81 -4.82 1.24 -4.25
CA ALA A 81 -3.71 0.30 -4.43
C ALA A 81 -2.39 0.92 -3.96
N LEU A 82 -2.07 2.12 -4.44
CA LEU A 82 -0.81 2.80 -4.14
C LEU A 82 -0.71 3.28 -2.70
N GLY A 83 -1.83 3.78 -2.15
CA GLY A 83 -1.82 4.52 -0.91
C GLY A 83 -1.25 5.93 -1.09
N TYR A 84 -0.75 6.48 0.01
CA TYR A 84 -0.09 7.78 0.05
C TYR A 84 1.10 7.75 1.02
N VAL A 85 1.95 8.76 0.90
CA VAL A 85 3.01 9.07 1.86
C VAL A 85 2.94 10.55 2.22
N ASP A 86 2.75 10.83 3.49
CA ASP A 86 2.59 12.19 4.01
C ASP A 86 3.12 12.30 5.45
N PRO A 87 3.89 13.36 5.78
CA PRO A 87 4.45 13.54 7.13
C PRO A 87 3.39 13.68 8.23
N LYS A 88 2.20 14.20 7.91
CA LYS A 88 1.10 14.43 8.85
C LYS A 88 0.20 13.19 9.00
N TYR A 89 -0.06 12.51 7.88
CA TYR A 89 -1.03 11.42 7.82
C TYR A 89 -0.40 10.03 7.72
N GLY A 90 0.94 9.95 7.60
CA GLY A 90 1.67 8.69 7.54
C GLY A 90 1.73 8.06 6.16
N LEU A 91 1.73 6.74 6.13
CA LEU A 91 1.84 5.93 4.91
C LEU A 91 0.75 4.89 4.87
N THR A 92 0.26 4.58 3.66
CA THR A 92 -0.71 3.51 3.42
C THR A 92 -0.41 2.76 2.12
N GLY A 93 -1.11 1.65 1.86
CA GLY A 93 -1.03 0.89 0.61
C GLY A 93 0.37 0.42 0.25
N LEU A 94 0.70 0.40 -1.04
CA LEU A 94 2.03 0.02 -1.53
C LEU A 94 3.12 0.98 -1.06
N GLU A 95 2.81 2.27 -0.85
CA GLU A 95 3.74 3.24 -0.28
C GLU A 95 4.21 2.83 1.13
N ALA A 96 3.32 2.26 1.94
CA ALA A 96 3.67 1.74 3.27
C ALA A 96 4.37 0.37 3.18
N SER A 97 3.82 -0.55 2.38
CA SER A 97 4.32 -1.92 2.31
C SER A 97 5.74 -2.02 1.74
N TYR A 98 6.10 -1.11 0.83
CA TYR A 98 7.41 -1.04 0.18
C TYR A 98 8.21 0.21 0.57
N ASP A 99 7.91 0.79 1.74
CA ASP A 99 8.58 2.01 2.20
C ASP A 99 10.10 1.87 2.20
N LYS A 100 10.60 0.76 2.75
CA LYS A 100 12.03 0.48 2.84
C LYS A 100 12.70 0.44 1.46
N GLU A 101 12.09 -0.24 0.51
CA GLU A 101 12.60 -0.38 -0.85
C GLU A 101 12.60 0.97 -1.57
N LEU A 102 11.51 1.72 -1.45
CA LEU A 102 11.35 3.02 -2.09
C LEU A 102 12.29 4.12 -1.56
N VAL A 103 12.85 3.97 -0.35
CA VAL A 103 13.86 4.88 0.21
C VAL A 103 15.27 4.28 0.24
N THR A 104 15.45 3.03 -0.18
CA THR A 104 16.76 2.41 -0.25
C THR A 104 17.46 2.82 -1.53
N TYR A 105 18.60 3.52 -1.39
CA TYR A 105 19.48 3.85 -2.49
C TYR A 105 20.54 2.76 -2.68
N ASN A 106 20.47 2.05 -3.81
CA ASN A 106 21.48 1.07 -4.17
C ASN A 106 22.31 1.58 -5.36
N LYS A 107 23.50 2.10 -5.05
CA LYS A 107 24.39 2.71 -6.05
C LYS A 107 24.77 1.77 -7.20
N LEU A 108 24.82 0.47 -6.95
CA LEU A 108 25.18 -0.55 -7.95
C LEU A 108 24.03 -0.82 -8.93
N THR A 109 22.78 -0.93 -8.44
CA THR A 109 21.61 -1.21 -9.28
C THR A 109 21.24 -0.02 -10.14
N ASN A 110 21.29 1.20 -9.63
CA ASN A 110 20.97 2.40 -10.40
C ASN A 110 21.99 2.64 -11.53
N ASN A 111 23.27 2.44 -11.26
CA ASN A 111 24.29 2.54 -12.30
C ASN A 111 24.13 1.44 -13.37
N PHE A 112 23.78 0.21 -12.99
CA PHE A 112 23.58 -0.89 -13.92
C PHE A 112 22.34 -0.70 -14.78
N MET A 113 21.21 -0.24 -14.20
CA MET A 113 19.98 0.05 -14.95
C MET A 113 20.14 1.19 -15.95
N ASN A 114 20.92 2.21 -15.62
CA ASN A 114 21.26 3.30 -16.55
C ASN A 114 22.22 2.85 -17.66
N LEU A 115 23.13 1.93 -17.34
CA LEU A 115 24.03 1.33 -18.33
C LEU A 115 23.33 0.44 -19.36
N VAL A 116 22.30 -0.31 -18.91
CA VAL A 116 21.54 -1.23 -19.79
C VAL A 116 20.59 -0.46 -20.73
N LYS A 117 20.12 0.73 -20.32
CA LYS A 117 19.22 1.54 -21.14
C LYS A 117 19.89 2.23 -22.32
N ASP A 118 21.17 2.59 -22.21
CA ASP A 118 21.91 3.32 -23.23
C ASP A 118 23.40 2.90 -23.21
N PHE A 119 23.72 1.79 -23.83
CA PHE A 119 25.11 1.33 -23.95
C PHE A 119 25.86 2.20 -24.97
N SER A 120 26.48 3.29 -24.47
CA SER A 120 27.40 4.14 -25.23
C SER A 120 28.70 4.32 -24.45
N ILE A 121 29.83 4.04 -25.12
CA ILE A 121 31.18 4.16 -24.55
C ILE A 121 31.49 5.60 -24.13
N ASP A 122 30.88 6.58 -24.78
CA ASP A 122 31.07 8.01 -24.47
C ASP A 122 30.39 8.40 -23.16
N LYS A 123 29.21 7.82 -22.84
CA LYS A 123 28.55 8.00 -21.54
C LYS A 123 29.33 7.36 -20.38
N LEU A 124 30.02 6.25 -20.63
CA LEU A 124 30.93 5.64 -19.65
C LEU A 124 32.06 6.60 -19.28
N LYS A 125 32.67 7.27 -20.27
CA LYS A 125 33.73 8.27 -20.04
C LYS A 125 33.20 9.49 -19.28
N GLU A 126 31.99 9.98 -19.58
CA GLU A 126 31.35 11.07 -18.85
C GLU A 126 31.02 10.71 -17.39
N MET A 127 30.54 9.49 -17.12
CA MET A 127 30.31 9.03 -15.73
C MET A 127 31.57 8.99 -14.89
N PHE A 128 32.74 8.66 -15.48
CA PHE A 128 34.02 8.70 -14.77
C PHE A 128 34.56 10.11 -14.63
N LYS A 129 34.24 11.05 -15.51
CA LYS A 129 34.76 12.41 -15.52
C LYS A 129 33.92 13.37 -14.67
N ASN A 130 32.61 13.14 -14.55
CA ASN A 130 31.67 13.99 -13.81
C ASN A 130 31.30 13.36 -12.46
N ARG A 131 32.27 13.12 -11.59
CA ARG A 131 32.03 12.88 -10.14
C ARG A 131 31.62 14.20 -9.47
N LYS A 132 30.47 14.77 -9.84
CA LYS A 132 29.84 15.81 -9.02
C LYS A 132 29.09 15.13 -7.88
N ALA A 133 29.39 15.59 -6.67
CA ALA A 133 28.99 15.00 -5.39
C ALA A 133 27.51 15.20 -5.00
N ASP A 134 26.61 15.54 -5.94
CA ASP A 134 25.22 15.92 -5.65
C ASP A 134 24.23 15.42 -6.71
N GLU A 135 24.40 14.20 -7.20
CA GLU A 135 23.24 13.54 -7.84
C GLU A 135 22.28 13.09 -6.73
N ASP A 136 21.02 13.49 -6.82
CA ASP A 136 19.97 13.06 -5.92
C ASP A 136 20.00 11.53 -5.80
N LYS A 137 20.24 11.04 -4.58
CA LYS A 137 20.11 9.62 -4.29
C LYS A 137 18.65 9.25 -4.50
N VAL A 138 18.34 8.47 -5.52
CA VAL A 138 16.97 8.02 -5.82
C VAL A 138 16.79 6.60 -5.33
N GLY A 139 15.72 6.34 -4.60
CA GLY A 139 15.35 5.01 -4.11
C GLY A 139 14.97 4.06 -5.24
N ASN A 140 14.83 2.77 -4.90
CA ASN A 140 14.47 1.75 -5.87
C ASN A 140 13.07 1.99 -6.44
N GLY A 141 12.88 1.75 -7.74
CA GLY A 141 11.57 1.76 -8.37
C GLY A 141 10.80 0.47 -8.08
N LEU A 142 9.48 0.56 -8.01
CA LEU A 142 8.56 -0.56 -7.85
C LEU A 142 7.70 -0.71 -9.09
N ILE A 143 7.76 -1.86 -9.78
CA ILE A 143 6.86 -2.18 -10.90
C ILE A 143 5.72 -3.02 -10.36
N THR A 144 4.48 -2.55 -10.56
CA THR A 144 3.27 -3.26 -10.15
C THR A 144 2.72 -4.14 -11.27
N THR A 145 1.78 -5.00 -10.95
CA THR A 145 1.03 -5.81 -11.92
C THR A 145 -0.22 -5.09 -12.45
N LEU A 146 -0.50 -3.87 -11.98
CA LEU A 146 -1.68 -3.09 -12.36
C LEU A 146 -1.68 -2.79 -13.85
N ASP A 147 -2.77 -3.16 -14.51
CA ASP A 147 -3.02 -2.90 -15.93
C ASP A 147 -3.81 -1.59 -16.07
N PRO A 148 -3.28 -0.54 -16.69
CA PRO A 148 -3.93 0.75 -16.77
C PRO A 148 -5.27 0.71 -17.51
N THR A 149 -5.41 -0.18 -18.48
CA THR A 149 -6.65 -0.35 -19.24
C THR A 149 -7.73 -0.99 -18.39
N LEU A 150 -7.41 -2.11 -17.71
CA LEU A 150 -8.35 -2.78 -16.82
C LEU A 150 -8.72 -1.91 -15.61
N GLN A 151 -7.75 -1.19 -15.06
CA GLN A 151 -7.96 -0.25 -13.96
C GLN A 151 -8.98 0.83 -14.36
N LYS A 152 -8.81 1.44 -15.53
CA LYS A 152 -9.71 2.47 -16.05
C LYS A 152 -11.10 1.92 -16.34
N ILE A 153 -11.21 0.76 -17.00
CA ILE A 153 -12.49 0.11 -17.28
C ILE A 153 -13.23 -0.21 -15.99
N ALA A 154 -12.55 -0.77 -15.00
CA ALA A 154 -13.15 -1.11 -13.70
C ALA A 154 -13.64 0.14 -12.95
N TYR A 155 -12.87 1.22 -13.01
CA TYR A 155 -13.22 2.51 -12.40
C TYR A 155 -14.47 3.10 -13.04
N ASP A 156 -14.54 3.12 -14.37
CA ASP A 156 -15.68 3.65 -15.12
C ASP A 156 -16.93 2.79 -14.95
N ALA A 157 -16.77 1.46 -14.98
CA ALA A 157 -17.89 0.53 -14.81
C ALA A 157 -18.53 0.61 -13.42
N LEU A 158 -17.74 0.92 -12.38
CA LEU A 158 -18.29 1.14 -11.04
C LEU A 158 -19.10 2.45 -10.97
N GLY A 159 -18.77 3.46 -11.81
CA GLY A 159 -19.47 4.74 -11.85
C GLY A 159 -19.46 5.42 -10.49
N ASP A 160 -20.61 5.95 -10.05
CA ASP A 160 -20.78 6.62 -8.76
C ASP A 160 -21.22 5.66 -7.63
N ARG A 161 -21.25 4.37 -7.89
CA ARG A 161 -21.66 3.37 -6.90
C ARG A 161 -20.57 3.18 -5.85
N LYS A 162 -20.97 3.06 -4.59
CA LYS A 162 -20.08 2.59 -3.53
C LYS A 162 -19.79 1.09 -3.73
N GLY A 163 -18.54 0.71 -3.62
CA GLY A 163 -18.15 -0.68 -3.76
C GLY A 163 -16.71 -0.85 -4.16
N ALA A 164 -16.40 -2.05 -4.60
CA ALA A 164 -15.06 -2.44 -5.00
C ALA A 164 -15.06 -3.31 -6.24
N VAL A 165 -14.00 -3.20 -7.04
CA VAL A 165 -13.71 -4.11 -8.15
C VAL A 165 -12.27 -4.60 -8.01
N VAL A 166 -12.07 -5.90 -8.09
CA VAL A 166 -10.74 -6.53 -8.13
C VAL A 166 -10.69 -7.46 -9.33
N ALA A 167 -9.68 -7.31 -10.18
CA ALA A 167 -9.40 -8.23 -11.27
C ALA A 167 -8.08 -8.95 -11.00
N LEU A 168 -8.14 -10.27 -11.02
CA LEU A 168 -6.99 -11.14 -10.73
C LEU A 168 -6.68 -12.03 -11.94
N ASN A 169 -5.40 -12.31 -12.14
CA ASN A 169 -4.99 -13.41 -13.01
C ASN A 169 -5.11 -14.72 -12.21
N PRO A 170 -6.01 -15.65 -12.56
CA PRO A 170 -6.23 -16.85 -11.75
C PRO A 170 -5.06 -17.85 -11.76
N LYS A 171 -4.13 -17.71 -12.72
CA LYS A 171 -2.98 -18.61 -12.83
C LYS A 171 -1.78 -18.10 -12.02
N THR A 172 -1.59 -16.79 -11.96
CA THR A 172 -0.40 -16.17 -11.34
C THR A 172 -0.69 -15.51 -10.00
N GLY A 173 -1.97 -15.18 -9.73
CA GLY A 173 -2.38 -14.39 -8.57
C GLY A 173 -2.13 -12.88 -8.72
N GLU A 174 -1.63 -12.43 -9.88
CA GLU A 174 -1.40 -11.01 -10.14
C GLU A 174 -2.69 -10.19 -10.01
N VAL A 175 -2.62 -9.10 -9.25
CA VAL A 175 -3.68 -8.10 -9.18
C VAL A 175 -3.55 -7.18 -10.39
N LEU A 176 -4.49 -7.28 -11.32
CA LEU A 176 -4.49 -6.50 -12.56
C LEU A 176 -5.25 -5.18 -12.41
N ALA A 177 -6.30 -5.16 -11.59
CA ALA A 177 -7.03 -3.96 -11.23
C ALA A 177 -7.53 -4.04 -9.79
N MET A 178 -7.53 -2.89 -9.11
CA MET A 178 -8.01 -2.73 -7.73
C MET A 178 -8.66 -1.36 -7.58
N ILE A 179 -9.98 -1.33 -7.52
CA ILE A 179 -10.79 -0.11 -7.42
C ILE A 179 -11.63 -0.16 -6.16
N SER A 180 -11.65 0.93 -5.43
CA SER A 180 -12.58 1.17 -4.31
C SER A 180 -13.23 2.53 -4.48
N LYS A 181 -14.56 2.63 -4.27
CA LYS A 181 -15.30 3.89 -4.28
C LYS A 181 -16.19 4.02 -3.03
N PRO A 182 -16.36 5.22 -2.48
CA PRO A 182 -15.79 6.50 -2.92
C PRO A 182 -14.27 6.50 -2.91
N THR A 183 -13.67 7.36 -3.73
CA THR A 183 -12.21 7.56 -3.83
C THR A 183 -11.82 8.97 -3.41
N TYR A 184 -10.53 9.26 -3.42
CA TYR A 184 -9.99 10.58 -3.08
C TYR A 184 -8.71 10.86 -3.86
N ASP A 185 -8.36 12.15 -3.98
CA ASP A 185 -7.09 12.54 -4.57
C ASP A 185 -5.97 12.48 -3.51
N PRO A 186 -4.97 11.60 -3.69
CA PRO A 186 -3.83 11.53 -2.77
C PRO A 186 -2.90 12.76 -2.85
N ASN A 187 -3.08 13.62 -3.85
CA ASN A 187 -2.37 14.88 -3.92
C ASN A 187 -3.03 15.99 -3.07
N ASP A 188 -4.25 15.74 -2.54
CA ASP A 188 -5.01 16.65 -1.67
C ASP A 188 -5.56 15.90 -0.44
N LEU A 189 -4.66 15.45 0.41
CA LEU A 189 -5.00 14.66 1.59
C LEU A 189 -5.76 15.45 2.66
N ASP A 190 -5.56 16.75 2.78
CA ASP A 190 -6.29 17.56 3.76
C ASP A 190 -7.79 17.53 3.48
N ASN A 191 -8.20 17.71 2.22
CA ASN A 191 -9.60 17.58 1.82
C ASN A 191 -10.13 16.14 1.94
N ALA A 192 -9.31 15.14 1.62
CA ALA A 192 -9.69 13.72 1.77
C ALA A 192 -9.96 13.37 3.25
N MET A 193 -9.09 13.81 4.15
CA MET A 193 -9.25 13.59 5.60
C MET A 193 -10.46 14.34 6.17
N LYS A 194 -10.69 15.57 5.70
CA LYS A 194 -11.88 16.34 6.08
C LYS A 194 -13.16 15.62 5.65
N ALA A 195 -13.27 15.22 4.41
CA ALA A 195 -14.41 14.47 3.89
C ALA A 195 -14.67 13.17 4.66
N ALA A 196 -13.59 12.45 5.04
CA ALA A 196 -13.70 11.24 5.84
C ALA A 196 -14.20 11.48 7.27
N ASN A 197 -13.89 12.64 7.86
CA ASN A 197 -14.31 12.99 9.21
C ASN A 197 -15.74 13.59 9.26
N GLU A 198 -16.18 14.22 8.19
CA GLU A 198 -17.51 14.84 8.08
C GLU A 198 -18.59 13.83 7.61
N GLY A 199 -18.18 12.75 6.96
CA GLY A 199 -19.06 11.70 6.45
C GLY A 199 -19.35 10.59 7.45
N SER A 200 -20.22 9.66 7.07
CA SER A 200 -20.40 8.41 7.82
C SER A 200 -19.16 7.51 7.62
N ALA A 201 -18.90 6.63 8.59
CA ALA A 201 -17.81 5.66 8.46
C ALA A 201 -17.93 4.79 7.18
N GLU A 202 -19.18 4.43 6.82
CA GLU A 202 -19.45 3.64 5.61
C GLU A 202 -19.20 4.42 4.31
N ASP A 203 -19.28 5.74 4.35
CA ASP A 203 -19.08 6.64 3.21
C ASP A 203 -17.63 7.12 3.09
N SER A 204 -16.77 6.79 4.05
CA SER A 204 -15.39 7.25 4.07
C SER A 204 -14.64 6.88 2.77
N PRO A 205 -14.09 7.88 2.07
CA PRO A 205 -13.28 7.64 0.88
C PRO A 205 -11.93 6.95 1.20
N LEU A 206 -11.50 6.98 2.47
CA LEU A 206 -10.23 6.39 2.89
C LEU A 206 -10.29 4.86 3.01
N ILE A 207 -11.49 4.27 3.08
CA ILE A 207 -11.65 2.82 3.20
C ILE A 207 -11.33 2.15 1.87
N ASN A 208 -10.33 1.30 1.88
CA ASN A 208 -10.08 0.39 0.77
C ASN A 208 -11.05 -0.81 0.86
N ARG A 209 -12.17 -0.70 0.16
CA ARG A 209 -13.24 -1.70 0.17
C ARG A 209 -12.86 -3.02 -0.48
N THR A 210 -11.76 -3.05 -1.24
CA THR A 210 -11.27 -4.28 -1.86
C THR A 210 -10.68 -5.27 -0.85
N ILE A 211 -10.17 -4.75 0.28
CA ILE A 211 -9.51 -5.54 1.33
C ILE A 211 -10.18 -5.44 2.69
N SER A 212 -10.91 -4.34 2.96
CA SER A 212 -11.55 -4.10 4.26
C SER A 212 -13.07 -4.12 4.20
N GLY A 213 -13.67 -4.20 2.99
CA GLY A 213 -15.12 -4.28 2.83
C GLY A 213 -15.66 -5.66 3.22
N LEU A 214 -16.67 -5.67 4.08
CA LEU A 214 -17.38 -6.89 4.46
C LEU A 214 -18.75 -6.91 3.74
N TYR A 215 -18.91 -7.85 2.84
CA TYR A 215 -20.11 -7.99 2.03
C TYR A 215 -20.70 -9.39 2.17
N PRO A 216 -22.05 -9.52 2.26
CA PRO A 216 -22.67 -10.83 2.22
C PRO A 216 -22.41 -11.47 0.83
N PRO A 217 -21.80 -12.68 0.78
CA PRO A 217 -21.35 -13.28 -0.47
C PRO A 217 -22.52 -13.71 -1.38
N GLY A 218 -23.70 -13.92 -0.83
CA GLY A 218 -24.83 -14.41 -1.60
C GLY A 218 -24.51 -15.71 -2.36
N SER A 219 -24.97 -15.81 -3.60
CA SER A 219 -24.78 -17.01 -4.45
C SER A 219 -23.30 -17.29 -4.81
N THR A 220 -22.40 -16.34 -4.66
CA THR A 220 -20.95 -16.61 -4.87
C THR A 220 -20.41 -17.61 -3.85
N PHE A 221 -21.03 -17.72 -2.67
CA PHE A 221 -20.66 -18.72 -1.67
C PHE A 221 -20.92 -20.18 -2.12
N LYS A 222 -21.74 -20.40 -3.16
CA LYS A 222 -21.96 -21.73 -3.73
C LYS A 222 -20.68 -22.37 -4.27
N THR A 223 -19.70 -21.55 -4.69
CA THR A 223 -18.39 -22.05 -5.12
C THR A 223 -17.63 -22.70 -3.97
N VAL A 224 -17.70 -22.12 -2.76
CA VAL A 224 -17.12 -22.70 -1.54
C VAL A 224 -17.82 -24.00 -1.17
N THR A 225 -19.17 -24.00 -1.20
CA THR A 225 -19.97 -25.21 -0.94
C THR A 225 -19.65 -26.34 -1.92
N LEU A 226 -19.54 -26.01 -3.23
CA LEU A 226 -19.18 -27.00 -4.25
C LEU A 226 -17.76 -27.55 -4.04
N SER A 227 -16.79 -26.68 -3.77
CA SER A 227 -15.41 -27.10 -3.50
C SER A 227 -15.35 -28.04 -2.30
N SER A 228 -16.04 -27.69 -1.20
CA SER A 228 -16.12 -28.54 -0.02
C SER A 228 -16.80 -29.89 -0.32
N ALA A 229 -17.85 -29.90 -1.14
CA ALA A 229 -18.51 -31.14 -1.54
C ALA A 229 -17.58 -32.04 -2.37
N LEU A 230 -16.82 -31.45 -3.31
CA LEU A 230 -15.85 -32.20 -4.14
C LEU A 230 -14.71 -32.80 -3.30
N GLU A 231 -14.25 -32.10 -2.27
CA GLU A 231 -13.18 -32.57 -1.38
C GLU A 231 -13.66 -33.63 -0.37
N ASN A 232 -14.87 -33.46 0.19
CA ASN A 232 -15.30 -34.21 1.37
C ASN A 232 -16.41 -35.24 1.09
N MET A 233 -17.01 -35.26 -0.11
CA MET A 233 -18.08 -36.19 -0.47
C MET A 233 -17.69 -37.09 -1.63
N PRO A 234 -17.21 -38.33 -1.37
CA PRO A 234 -16.90 -39.28 -2.43
C PRO A 234 -18.09 -39.54 -3.37
N GLY A 235 -17.86 -39.46 -4.67
CA GLY A 235 -18.87 -39.72 -5.69
C GLY A 235 -19.90 -38.61 -5.89
N VAL A 236 -19.68 -37.40 -5.33
CA VAL A 236 -20.61 -36.26 -5.45
C VAL A 236 -20.88 -35.86 -6.92
N THR A 237 -19.89 -36.03 -7.81
CA THR A 237 -20.00 -35.69 -9.24
C THR A 237 -20.95 -36.60 -10.02
N SER A 238 -21.18 -37.82 -9.54
CA SER A 238 -22.11 -38.81 -10.13
C SER A 238 -23.43 -38.90 -9.35
N ARG A 239 -23.58 -38.14 -8.30
CA ARG A 239 -24.78 -38.15 -7.47
C ARG A 239 -25.90 -37.32 -8.13
N THR A 240 -27.09 -37.91 -8.23
CA THR A 240 -28.31 -37.21 -8.68
C THR A 240 -29.06 -36.66 -7.48
N PHE A 241 -29.62 -35.48 -7.65
CA PHE A 241 -30.49 -34.81 -6.67
C PHE A 241 -31.83 -34.57 -7.30
N ASP A 242 -32.89 -34.87 -6.56
CA ASP A 242 -34.25 -34.61 -6.97
C ASP A 242 -34.63 -33.16 -6.65
N ASP A 243 -34.68 -32.33 -7.68
CA ASP A 243 -35.01 -30.91 -7.53
C ASP A 243 -36.51 -30.71 -7.72
N THR A 244 -37.24 -30.54 -6.62
CA THR A 244 -38.68 -30.27 -6.61
C THR A 244 -38.97 -28.75 -6.76
N GLY A 245 -37.99 -27.92 -7.00
CA GLY A 245 -38.11 -26.47 -7.14
C GLY A 245 -38.34 -25.73 -5.83
N LYS A 246 -38.40 -26.43 -4.70
CA LYS A 246 -38.52 -25.82 -3.37
C LYS A 246 -38.01 -26.75 -2.27
N ILE A 247 -37.44 -26.16 -1.25
CA ILE A 247 -37.07 -26.84 0.01
C ILE A 247 -38.13 -26.43 1.06
N ILE A 248 -38.82 -27.40 1.59
CA ILE A 248 -39.82 -27.18 2.64
C ILE A 248 -39.16 -27.44 3.99
N PHE A 249 -39.07 -26.40 4.82
CA PHE A 249 -38.50 -26.52 6.18
C PHE A 249 -39.58 -26.89 7.22
N ASN A 250 -40.81 -26.36 7.04
CA ASN A 250 -42.00 -26.68 7.82
C ASN A 250 -43.24 -26.21 7.08
N ASP A 251 -44.42 -26.44 7.66
CA ASP A 251 -45.75 -26.10 7.02
C ASP A 251 -45.93 -24.61 6.69
N LYS A 252 -45.06 -23.74 7.17
CA LYS A 252 -45.11 -22.28 6.99
C LYS A 252 -43.92 -21.66 6.28
N GLN A 253 -42.85 -22.42 6.03
CA GLN A 253 -41.61 -21.90 5.47
C GLN A 253 -41.09 -22.82 4.36
N SER A 254 -40.90 -22.25 3.19
CA SER A 254 -40.23 -22.88 2.05
C SER A 254 -39.23 -21.89 1.42
N LEU A 255 -38.20 -22.41 0.80
CA LEU A 255 -37.19 -21.67 0.03
C LEU A 255 -37.34 -22.04 -1.44
#